data_0954096d8f19524201e0cc374400ba32
#
_entry.id   0954096d8f19524201e0cc374400ba32
#
_cell.length_a   1.000
_cell.length_b   1.000
_cell.length_c   1.000
_cell.angle_alpha   90.00
_cell.angle_beta   90.00
_cell.angle_gamma   90.00
#
_symmetry.space_group_name_H-M   'P 1'
#
loop_
_entity.id
_entity.type
_entity.pdbx_description
1 polymer ?
#
loop_
_entity_poly.entity_id
_entity_poly.type
_entity_poly.pdbx_seq_one_letter_code
_entity_poly.pdbx_strand_id
1 'polypeptide(L)'
;MQFYTEYTLGLRGLGGKKADKGTITHKILEITALCKKAAQEGKAVIDDEDIGEVFTDNYEPEYLNSIGARVYEHYTQLFNYHTGKNAWRDRDFEDCLSWAWKALKYKDGMYDPRQRDVVDAEPHFDFEIEEDWAKYEYPEYNLSGHLALKGTIDLVSDLGDGVYEVVDWKTGMRKDWASGKEYNQNNLFNNPQLRMYHYACKRLYPEAHTFLMTIYFINTGGPFTVHYQDSDMKQTEEILRKRFEEIRDTDEPQILPRIRPKDCWKCRTMCHAGKTTFEGTNIEPLKEHRPGQRTKYGETMSKCEQVRYMIKLKGIDWVTKHYMAPGYTVGKYGSGGGKVQD
;
A
#
# COMPACT_ATOMS: atom_id res chain seq x y z
N MET A 1 6.11 -14.97 2.57
CA MET A 1 6.63 -14.47 3.87
C MET A 1 6.00 -13.15 4.29
N GLN A 2 5.91 -12.10 3.45
CA GLN A 2 5.28 -10.83 3.83
C GLN A 2 3.82 -11.02 4.24
N PHE A 3 3.01 -11.69 3.41
CA PHE A 3 1.64 -12.02 3.74
C PHE A 3 1.54 -12.73 5.09
N TYR A 4 2.31 -13.80 5.29
CA TYR A 4 2.31 -14.56 6.54
C TYR A 4 2.64 -13.67 7.76
N THR A 5 3.67 -12.82 7.69
CA THR A 5 4.05 -11.99 8.82
C THR A 5 3.09 -10.84 9.10
N GLU A 6 2.55 -10.21 8.06
CA GLU A 6 1.69 -9.02 8.22
C GLU A 6 0.21 -9.36 8.43
N TYR A 7 -0.26 -10.40 7.77
CA TYR A 7 -1.70 -10.75 7.78
C TYR A 7 -2.00 -11.99 8.62
N THR A 8 -1.17 -13.03 8.57
CA THR A 8 -1.39 -14.23 9.38
C THR A 8 -0.93 -14.04 10.82
N LEU A 9 0.25 -13.46 11.02
CA LEU A 9 0.78 -13.19 12.37
C LEU A 9 0.42 -11.80 12.90
N GLY A 10 -0.14 -10.92 12.09
CA GLY A 10 -0.48 -9.55 12.47
C GLY A 10 0.73 -8.66 12.78
N LEU A 11 1.94 -9.08 12.45
CA LEU A 11 3.18 -8.35 12.75
C LEU A 11 3.40 -7.24 11.72
N ARG A 12 2.78 -6.09 11.95
CA ARG A 12 2.94 -4.90 11.09
C ARG A 12 3.94 -3.95 11.72
N GLY A 13 4.91 -3.48 10.93
CA GLY A 13 5.80 -2.40 11.32
C GLY A 13 5.15 -1.04 11.13
N LEU A 14 5.58 -0.07 11.92
CA LEU A 14 5.24 1.32 11.65
C LEU A 14 5.73 1.71 10.25
N GLY A 15 4.93 2.49 9.55
CA GLY A 15 5.32 3.15 8.31
C GLY A 15 6.58 4.01 8.53
N GLY A 16 7.32 4.27 7.48
CA GLY A 16 8.42 5.21 7.56
C GLY A 16 7.99 6.59 7.08
N LYS A 17 8.52 7.65 7.65
CA LYS A 17 8.23 9.06 7.29
C LYS A 17 8.17 9.32 5.76
N LYS A 18 8.98 8.59 4.97
CA LYS A 18 8.93 8.69 3.52
C LYS A 18 7.61 8.18 2.92
N ALA A 19 7.04 7.12 3.48
CA ALA A 19 5.73 6.62 3.07
C ALA A 19 4.63 7.61 3.49
N ASP A 20 4.75 8.15 4.71
CA ASP A 20 3.78 9.10 5.26
C ASP A 20 3.77 10.42 4.48
N LYS A 21 4.93 10.88 3.98
CA LYS A 21 5.00 11.97 2.99
C LYS A 21 4.24 11.65 1.69
N GLY A 22 4.28 10.37 1.28
CA GLY A 22 3.47 9.88 0.17
C GLY A 22 1.98 10.03 0.48
N THR A 23 1.54 9.60 1.65
CA THR A 23 0.14 9.72 2.10
C THR A 23 -0.32 11.18 2.10
N ILE A 24 0.49 12.10 2.64
CA ILE A 24 0.19 13.54 2.60
C ILE A 24 0.04 14.06 1.17
N THR A 25 0.94 13.66 0.27
CA THR A 25 0.87 14.06 -1.14
C THR A 25 -0.39 13.53 -1.82
N HIS A 26 -0.75 12.26 -1.58
CA HIS A 26 -1.98 11.66 -2.10
C HIS A 26 -3.22 12.39 -1.59
N LYS A 27 -3.29 12.72 -0.30
CA LYS A 27 -4.42 13.47 0.26
C LYS A 27 -4.58 14.85 -0.37
N ILE A 28 -3.51 15.56 -0.69
CA ILE A 28 -3.58 16.83 -1.42
C ILE A 28 -4.19 16.63 -2.82
N LEU A 29 -3.77 15.58 -3.54
CA LEU A 29 -4.28 15.26 -4.87
C LEU A 29 -5.74 14.78 -4.82
N GLU A 30 -6.09 13.96 -3.83
CA GLU A 30 -7.45 13.52 -3.54
C GLU A 30 -8.41 14.71 -3.34
N ILE A 31 -8.07 15.64 -2.43
CA ILE A 31 -8.90 16.82 -2.18
C ILE A 31 -9.07 17.64 -3.46
N THR A 32 -8.01 17.78 -4.27
CA THR A 32 -8.08 18.45 -5.55
C THR A 32 -9.08 17.77 -6.50
N ALA A 33 -9.09 16.44 -6.53
CA ALA A 33 -10.02 15.66 -7.34
C ALA A 33 -11.45 15.71 -6.79
N LEU A 34 -11.63 15.63 -5.47
CA LEU A 34 -12.94 15.77 -4.80
C LEU A 34 -13.56 17.15 -5.05
N CYS A 35 -12.76 18.21 -4.98
CA CYS A 35 -13.23 19.56 -5.34
C CYS A 35 -13.74 19.62 -6.77
N LYS A 36 -12.99 19.03 -7.72
CA LYS A 36 -13.41 19.00 -9.12
C LYS A 36 -14.71 18.24 -9.32
N LYS A 37 -14.82 17.03 -8.74
CA LYS A 37 -16.04 16.22 -8.78
C LYS A 37 -17.23 16.99 -8.20
N ALA A 38 -17.07 17.59 -7.04
CA ALA A 38 -18.12 18.37 -6.38
C ALA A 38 -18.53 19.62 -7.22
N ALA A 39 -17.56 20.30 -7.84
CA ALA A 39 -17.85 21.41 -8.75
C ALA A 39 -18.65 20.95 -9.99
N GLN A 40 -18.35 19.79 -10.55
CA GLN A 40 -19.13 19.19 -11.65
C GLN A 40 -20.58 18.89 -11.22
N GLU A 41 -20.79 18.57 -9.95
CA GLU A 41 -22.11 18.37 -9.34
C GLU A 41 -22.79 19.69 -8.89
N GLY A 42 -22.17 20.83 -9.13
CA GLY A 42 -22.69 22.17 -8.75
C GLY A 42 -22.56 22.50 -7.26
N LYS A 43 -21.73 21.78 -6.53
CA LYS A 43 -21.46 22.07 -5.11
C LYS A 43 -20.32 23.08 -4.99
N ALA A 44 -20.52 24.15 -4.23
CA ALA A 44 -19.50 25.19 -4.02
C ALA A 44 -18.49 24.85 -2.92
N VAL A 45 -18.81 23.92 -2.01
CA VAL A 45 -18.00 23.56 -0.86
C VAL A 45 -18.10 22.05 -0.63
N ILE A 46 -17.00 21.42 -0.23
CA ILE A 46 -16.98 20.09 0.37
C ILE A 46 -16.54 20.20 1.83
N ASP A 47 -17.00 19.30 2.68
CA ASP A 47 -16.53 19.15 4.06
C ASP A 47 -15.69 17.88 4.14
N ASP A 48 -14.37 18.04 4.19
CA ASP A 48 -13.42 16.94 4.28
C ASP A 48 -13.18 16.59 5.75
N GLU A 49 -13.25 15.32 6.09
CA GLU A 49 -13.17 14.84 7.49
C GLU A 49 -11.82 15.19 8.18
N ASP A 50 -10.75 15.35 7.40
CA ASP A 50 -9.40 15.60 7.93
C ASP A 50 -9.10 17.09 8.05
N ILE A 51 -9.59 17.91 7.10
CA ILE A 51 -9.24 19.33 7.03
C ILE A 51 -10.44 20.30 7.04
N GLY A 52 -11.68 19.79 7.10
CA GLY A 52 -12.92 20.58 7.13
C GLY A 52 -13.26 21.23 5.78
N GLU A 53 -13.94 22.36 5.79
CA GLU A 53 -14.46 23.01 4.59
C GLU A 53 -13.40 23.38 3.54
N VAL A 54 -13.68 23.02 2.27
CA VAL A 54 -12.84 23.34 1.10
C VAL A 54 -13.74 23.86 -0.02
N PHE A 55 -13.40 25.02 -0.57
CA PHE A 55 -14.10 25.60 -1.72
C PHE A 55 -13.71 24.86 -3.02
N THR A 56 -14.70 24.55 -3.83
CA THR A 56 -14.54 23.66 -4.99
C THR A 56 -14.15 24.41 -6.27
N ASP A 57 -14.40 25.70 -6.34
CA ASP A 57 -14.19 26.56 -7.51
C ASP A 57 -12.93 27.44 -7.44
N ASN A 58 -12.18 27.35 -6.35
CA ASN A 58 -10.95 28.11 -6.19
C ASN A 58 -9.73 27.28 -6.60
N TYR A 59 -9.22 27.56 -7.80
CA TYR A 59 -8.05 26.86 -8.38
C TYR A 59 -6.76 27.68 -8.30
N GLU A 60 -6.75 28.78 -7.56
CA GLU A 60 -5.55 29.60 -7.41
C GLU A 60 -4.43 28.84 -6.70
N PRO A 61 -3.16 29.01 -7.13
CA PRO A 61 -2.03 28.33 -6.54
C PRO A 61 -1.91 28.51 -5.02
N GLU A 62 -2.21 29.72 -4.53
CA GLU A 62 -2.17 30.05 -3.11
C GLU A 62 -3.20 29.25 -2.31
N TYR A 63 -4.37 29.03 -2.89
CA TYR A 63 -5.41 28.23 -2.25
C TYR A 63 -5.02 26.75 -2.18
N LEU A 64 -4.48 26.19 -3.26
CA LEU A 64 -3.98 24.83 -3.24
C LEU A 64 -2.83 24.65 -2.24
N ASN A 65 -1.95 25.66 -2.11
CA ASN A 65 -0.90 25.65 -1.10
C ASN A 65 -1.49 25.67 0.32
N SER A 66 -2.59 26.42 0.54
CA SER A 66 -3.28 26.44 1.84
C SER A 66 -3.92 25.08 2.17
N ILE A 67 -4.52 24.40 1.19
CA ILE A 67 -5.00 23.01 1.35
C ILE A 67 -3.84 22.13 1.75
N GLY A 68 -2.71 22.21 1.03
CA GLY A 68 -1.51 21.44 1.33
C GLY A 68 -0.99 21.68 2.75
N ALA A 69 -1.04 22.92 3.25
CA ALA A 69 -0.64 23.25 4.62
C ALA A 69 -1.56 22.60 5.65
N ARG A 70 -2.89 22.66 5.46
CA ARG A 70 -3.88 22.04 6.35
C ARG A 70 -3.72 20.52 6.39
N VAL A 71 -3.58 19.87 5.23
CA VAL A 71 -3.32 18.43 5.14
C VAL A 71 -2.02 18.08 5.86
N TYR A 72 -0.94 18.82 5.64
CA TYR A 72 0.33 18.57 6.27
C TYR A 72 0.25 18.70 7.80
N GLU A 73 -0.40 19.72 8.29
CA GLU A 73 -0.61 19.95 9.73
C GLU A 73 -1.38 18.78 10.34
N HIS A 74 -2.50 18.37 9.76
CA HIS A 74 -3.31 17.24 10.23
C HIS A 74 -2.47 15.94 10.33
N TYR A 75 -1.84 15.56 9.23
CA TYR A 75 -1.12 14.28 9.18
C TYR A 75 0.17 14.27 9.99
N THR A 76 0.83 15.40 10.20
CA THR A 76 2.00 15.46 11.08
C THR A 76 1.65 15.30 12.54
N GLN A 77 0.43 15.65 12.94
CA GLN A 77 -0.09 15.35 14.29
C GLN A 77 -0.38 13.85 14.46
N LEU A 78 -0.93 13.19 13.44
CA LEU A 78 -1.20 11.75 13.45
C LEU A 78 0.08 10.91 13.40
N PHE A 79 1.02 11.27 12.55
CA PHE A 79 2.29 10.57 12.38
C PHE A 79 3.33 11.10 13.35
N ASN A 80 3.43 10.50 14.50
CA ASN A 80 4.21 10.93 15.65
C ASN A 80 5.74 10.90 15.43
N TYR A 81 6.27 11.79 14.58
CA TYR A 81 7.72 11.99 14.37
C TYR A 81 8.18 13.32 14.99
N HIS A 82 8.04 13.45 16.31
CA HIS A 82 8.31 14.74 16.99
C HIS A 82 9.78 14.95 17.36
N THR A 83 10.59 13.90 17.40
CA THR A 83 11.98 13.98 17.88
C THR A 83 12.98 13.21 17.03
N GLY A 84 14.24 13.62 17.15
CA GLY A 84 15.38 12.91 16.56
C GLY A 84 15.55 13.11 15.04
N LYS A 85 16.24 12.18 14.40
CA LYS A 85 16.55 12.25 12.95
C LYS A 85 15.33 12.20 12.05
N ASN A 86 14.24 11.62 12.54
CA ASN A 86 12.98 11.46 11.81
C ASN A 86 11.94 12.54 12.15
N ALA A 87 12.28 13.54 12.94
CA ALA A 87 11.35 14.64 13.22
C ALA A 87 10.91 15.35 11.93
N TRP A 88 9.66 15.80 11.93
CA TRP A 88 9.12 16.61 10.83
C TRP A 88 9.90 17.93 10.72
N ARG A 89 10.11 18.40 9.49
CA ARG A 89 10.85 19.63 9.16
C ARG A 89 10.13 20.37 8.05
N ASP A 90 10.34 21.65 7.94
CA ASP A 90 9.77 22.50 6.87
C ASP A 90 10.02 21.92 5.47
N ARG A 91 11.21 21.39 5.24
CA ARG A 91 11.54 20.70 3.99
C ARG A 91 10.64 19.52 3.67
N ASP A 92 10.08 18.84 4.67
CA ASP A 92 9.18 17.72 4.42
C ASP A 92 7.83 18.21 3.87
N PHE A 93 7.38 19.36 4.35
CA PHE A 93 6.22 20.05 3.78
C PHE A 93 6.49 20.48 2.34
N GLU A 94 7.62 21.14 2.10
CA GLU A 94 8.04 21.56 0.76
C GLU A 94 8.10 20.37 -0.21
N ASP A 95 8.64 19.24 0.22
CA ASP A 95 8.68 18.02 -0.58
C ASP A 95 7.26 17.52 -0.93
N CYS A 96 6.35 17.43 0.05
CA CYS A 96 4.98 16.95 -0.17
C CYS A 96 4.24 17.85 -1.16
N LEU A 97 4.32 19.16 -0.95
CA LEU A 97 3.67 20.15 -1.81
C LEU A 97 4.30 20.15 -3.22
N SER A 98 5.63 20.09 -3.31
CA SER A 98 6.33 19.97 -4.59
C SER A 98 5.95 18.73 -5.37
N TRP A 99 5.74 17.60 -4.71
CA TRP A 99 5.32 16.36 -5.37
C TRP A 99 3.89 16.47 -5.89
N ALA A 100 2.97 17.06 -5.11
CA ALA A 100 1.62 17.34 -5.59
C ALA A 100 1.65 18.24 -6.83
N TRP A 101 2.38 19.36 -6.79
CA TRP A 101 2.52 20.25 -7.91
C TRP A 101 3.17 19.61 -9.15
N LYS A 102 4.15 18.71 -8.97
CA LYS A 102 4.72 17.95 -10.09
C LYS A 102 3.69 17.05 -10.77
N ALA A 103 2.80 16.43 -9.98
CA ALA A 103 1.73 15.62 -10.53
C ALA A 103 0.77 16.48 -11.34
N LEU A 104 0.33 17.61 -10.78
CA LEU A 104 -0.63 18.51 -11.40
C LEU A 104 -0.09 19.23 -12.64
N LYS A 105 1.17 19.64 -12.65
CA LYS A 105 1.78 20.40 -13.76
C LYS A 105 2.38 19.55 -14.88
N TYR A 106 2.31 18.24 -14.79
CA TYR A 106 2.90 17.38 -15.81
C TYR A 106 2.23 17.59 -17.17
N LYS A 107 3.06 17.91 -18.20
CA LYS A 107 2.61 18.17 -19.58
C LYS A 107 1.34 19.05 -19.62
N ASP A 108 1.48 20.24 -19.07
CA ASP A 108 0.41 21.25 -19.06
C ASP A 108 -0.89 20.80 -18.36
N GLY A 109 -0.77 19.93 -17.35
CA GLY A 109 -1.90 19.49 -16.54
C GLY A 109 -2.57 18.21 -17.02
N MET A 110 -1.90 17.40 -17.83
CA MET A 110 -2.47 16.15 -18.37
C MET A 110 -3.10 15.25 -17.28
N TYR A 111 -2.57 15.26 -16.05
CA TYR A 111 -3.07 14.48 -14.92
C TYR A 111 -3.60 15.37 -13.79
N ASP A 112 -3.88 16.64 -14.09
CA ASP A 112 -4.52 17.54 -13.13
C ASP A 112 -6.02 17.25 -13.09
N PRO A 113 -6.59 16.80 -11.97
CA PRO A 113 -8.02 16.53 -11.87
C PRO A 113 -8.89 17.73 -12.25
N ARG A 114 -8.40 18.95 -12.02
CA ARG A 114 -9.14 20.18 -12.34
C ARG A 114 -9.42 20.37 -13.83
N GLN A 115 -8.61 19.74 -14.69
CA GLN A 115 -8.72 19.78 -16.16
C GLN A 115 -9.37 18.52 -16.74
N ARG A 116 -9.90 17.63 -15.89
CA ARG A 116 -10.45 16.33 -16.30
C ARG A 116 -11.95 16.26 -15.97
N ASP A 117 -12.64 15.34 -16.65
CA ASP A 117 -13.95 14.92 -16.23
C ASP A 117 -13.79 13.81 -15.16
N VAL A 118 -13.92 14.22 -13.89
CA VAL A 118 -13.69 13.33 -12.76
C VAL A 118 -14.95 12.51 -12.49
N VAL A 119 -14.84 11.20 -12.72
CA VAL A 119 -15.89 10.24 -12.37
C VAL A 119 -15.85 9.98 -10.88
N ASP A 120 -14.66 9.69 -10.35
CA ASP A 120 -14.49 9.41 -8.93
C ASP A 120 -13.09 9.75 -8.41
N ALA A 121 -13.03 10.15 -7.14
CA ALA A 121 -11.80 10.45 -6.43
C ALA A 121 -11.75 9.57 -5.18
N GLU A 122 -10.68 8.80 -5.05
CA GLU A 122 -10.48 7.78 -4.00
C GLU A 122 -11.64 6.78 -3.83
N PRO A 123 -12.25 6.25 -4.93
CA PRO A 123 -13.29 5.25 -4.76
C PRO A 123 -12.75 4.03 -4.02
N HIS A 124 -13.44 3.68 -2.93
CA HIS A 124 -13.18 2.46 -2.20
C HIS A 124 -13.98 1.31 -2.80
N PHE A 125 -13.36 0.16 -2.90
CA PHE A 125 -14.06 -1.08 -3.21
C PHE A 125 -13.79 -2.12 -2.13
N ASP A 126 -14.86 -2.85 -1.78
CA ASP A 126 -14.83 -3.96 -0.82
C ASP A 126 -15.96 -4.91 -1.20
N PHE A 127 -15.61 -5.97 -1.93
CA PHE A 127 -16.59 -6.95 -2.41
C PHE A 127 -16.00 -8.36 -2.44
N GLU A 128 -16.86 -9.34 -2.24
CA GLU A 128 -16.51 -10.75 -2.38
C GLU A 128 -16.59 -11.20 -3.84
N ILE A 129 -15.75 -12.15 -4.21
CA ILE A 129 -15.78 -12.82 -5.49
C ILE A 129 -16.63 -14.07 -5.33
N GLU A 130 -17.80 -14.10 -5.99
CA GLU A 130 -18.81 -15.16 -5.80
C GLU A 130 -18.49 -16.46 -6.56
N GLU A 131 -17.48 -16.46 -7.42
CA GLU A 131 -17.08 -17.61 -8.21
C GLU A 131 -16.56 -18.76 -7.34
N ASP A 132 -16.84 -20.00 -7.74
CA ASP A 132 -16.47 -21.20 -6.97
C ASP A 132 -14.99 -21.30 -6.63
N TRP A 133 -14.12 -20.78 -7.50
CA TRP A 133 -12.67 -20.79 -7.26
C TRP A 133 -12.25 -19.89 -6.08
N ALA A 134 -13.09 -18.91 -5.72
CA ALA A 134 -12.82 -17.95 -4.65
C ALA A 134 -13.25 -18.44 -3.27
N LYS A 135 -13.90 -19.60 -3.18
CA LYS A 135 -14.35 -20.19 -1.93
C LYS A 135 -13.18 -20.70 -1.09
N TYR A 136 -13.32 -20.54 0.21
CA TYR A 136 -12.46 -21.21 1.19
C TYR A 136 -13.32 -21.78 2.32
N GLU A 137 -12.85 -22.89 2.89
CA GLU A 137 -13.50 -23.54 4.02
C GLU A 137 -12.41 -24.15 4.91
N TYR A 138 -12.40 -23.77 6.18
CA TYR A 138 -11.50 -24.26 7.21
C TYR A 138 -12.34 -24.72 8.40
N PRO A 139 -12.88 -25.96 8.38
CA PRO A 139 -13.80 -26.47 9.42
C PRO A 139 -13.18 -26.44 10.82
N GLU A 140 -11.89 -26.70 10.93
CA GLU A 140 -11.14 -26.71 12.18
C GLU A 140 -11.11 -25.32 12.88
N TYR A 141 -11.34 -24.25 12.12
CA TYR A 141 -11.43 -22.87 12.64
C TYR A 141 -12.83 -22.30 12.59
N ASN A 142 -13.82 -23.10 12.15
CA ASN A 142 -15.18 -22.64 11.86
C ASN A 142 -15.18 -21.38 10.97
N LEU A 143 -14.37 -21.40 9.94
CA LEU A 143 -14.15 -20.28 9.01
C LEU A 143 -14.46 -20.74 7.59
N SER A 144 -15.39 -20.04 6.95
CA SER A 144 -15.72 -20.22 5.54
C SER A 144 -16.13 -18.90 4.91
N GLY A 145 -15.97 -18.77 3.60
CA GLY A 145 -16.34 -17.55 2.87
C GLY A 145 -15.75 -17.52 1.46
N HIS A 146 -15.69 -16.34 0.93
CA HIS A 146 -15.14 -16.07 -0.40
C HIS A 146 -13.98 -15.08 -0.32
N LEU A 147 -13.11 -15.11 -1.33
CA LEU A 147 -12.08 -14.09 -1.49
C LEU A 147 -12.72 -12.72 -1.60
N ALA A 148 -12.43 -11.84 -0.65
CA ALA A 148 -12.79 -10.44 -0.73
C ALA A 148 -11.65 -9.62 -1.36
N LEU A 149 -12.00 -8.77 -2.32
CA LEU A 149 -11.12 -7.75 -2.85
C LEU A 149 -11.45 -6.41 -2.22
N LYS A 150 -10.42 -5.78 -1.67
CA LYS A 150 -10.54 -4.48 -1.02
C LYS A 150 -9.40 -3.57 -1.47
N GLY A 151 -9.72 -2.33 -1.76
CA GLY A 151 -8.72 -1.34 -2.13
C GLY A 151 -9.31 0.04 -2.36
N THR A 152 -8.42 0.95 -2.72
CA THR A 152 -8.73 2.32 -3.07
C THR A 152 -8.01 2.65 -4.37
N ILE A 153 -8.70 3.33 -5.25
CA ILE A 153 -8.18 3.87 -6.52
C ILE A 153 -7.99 5.36 -6.32
N ASP A 154 -6.86 5.92 -6.74
CA ASP A 154 -6.59 7.34 -6.46
C ASP A 154 -7.50 8.28 -7.28
N LEU A 155 -7.69 8.01 -8.59
CA LEU A 155 -8.51 8.85 -9.48
C LEU A 155 -9.10 8.01 -10.61
N VAL A 156 -10.38 8.27 -10.92
CA VAL A 156 -11.06 7.77 -12.12
C VAL A 156 -11.58 8.96 -12.92
N SER A 157 -11.26 9.01 -14.20
CA SER A 157 -11.70 10.07 -15.12
C SER A 157 -12.37 9.48 -16.36
N ASP A 158 -13.42 10.13 -16.85
CA ASP A 158 -14.03 9.84 -18.14
C ASP A 158 -13.25 10.55 -19.25
N LEU A 159 -12.85 9.79 -20.25
CA LEU A 159 -12.19 10.30 -21.46
C LEU A 159 -13.16 10.40 -22.66
N GLY A 160 -14.43 10.10 -22.45
CA GLY A 160 -15.45 9.99 -23.48
C GLY A 160 -15.55 8.61 -24.10
N ASP A 161 -16.65 8.42 -24.83
CA ASP A 161 -16.92 7.18 -25.59
C ASP A 161 -16.78 5.87 -24.77
N GLY A 162 -17.12 5.90 -23.47
CA GLY A 162 -17.03 4.73 -22.59
C GLY A 162 -15.59 4.29 -22.26
N VAL A 163 -14.62 5.19 -22.42
CA VAL A 163 -13.21 4.98 -22.06
C VAL A 163 -12.91 5.70 -20.74
N TYR A 164 -12.57 4.94 -19.71
CA TYR A 164 -12.19 5.52 -18.41
C TYR A 164 -10.68 5.38 -18.16
N GLU A 165 -10.08 6.41 -17.58
CA GLU A 165 -8.69 6.34 -17.11
C GLU A 165 -8.64 6.28 -15.59
N VAL A 166 -7.95 5.26 -15.11
CA VAL A 166 -7.58 5.09 -13.71
C VAL A 166 -6.15 5.55 -13.53
N VAL A 167 -5.94 6.51 -12.64
CA VAL A 167 -4.60 7.03 -12.32
C VAL A 167 -4.23 6.62 -10.90
N ASP A 168 -3.07 5.99 -10.76
CA ASP A 168 -2.46 5.61 -9.50
C ASP A 168 -1.17 6.42 -9.33
N TRP A 169 -1.15 7.38 -8.42
CA TRP A 169 0.02 8.21 -8.16
C TRP A 169 1.02 7.49 -7.27
N LYS A 170 2.29 7.57 -7.62
CA LYS A 170 3.38 6.97 -6.85
C LYS A 170 4.47 8.00 -6.55
N THR A 171 4.66 8.33 -5.29
CA THR A 171 5.75 9.18 -4.81
C THR A 171 7.06 8.42 -4.66
N GLY A 172 6.98 7.08 -4.69
CA GLY A 172 8.11 6.17 -4.61
C GLY A 172 8.96 6.09 -5.87
N MET A 173 9.99 5.25 -5.83
CA MET A 173 10.82 4.97 -6.99
C MET A 173 10.14 4.00 -7.96
N ARG A 174 10.40 4.18 -9.26
CA ARG A 174 9.95 3.28 -10.33
C ARG A 174 10.71 1.95 -10.32
N LYS A 175 10.64 1.24 -9.20
CA LYS A 175 11.35 -0.03 -9.04
C LYS A 175 10.49 -1.04 -8.31
N ASP A 176 10.46 -2.26 -8.84
CA ASP A 176 9.96 -3.40 -8.10
C ASP A 176 10.87 -3.69 -6.90
N TRP A 177 10.30 -3.68 -5.71
CA TRP A 177 11.04 -3.84 -4.47
C TRP A 177 11.62 -5.24 -4.28
N ALA A 178 11.01 -6.25 -4.90
CA ALA A 178 11.45 -7.64 -4.77
C ALA A 178 12.61 -7.95 -5.70
N SER A 179 12.54 -7.51 -6.95
CA SER A 179 13.55 -7.78 -7.98
C SER A 179 14.59 -6.66 -8.13
N GLY A 180 14.25 -5.43 -7.69
CA GLY A 180 15.05 -4.23 -7.93
C GLY A 180 15.02 -3.73 -9.37
N LYS A 181 14.22 -4.37 -10.24
CA LYS A 181 14.08 -3.99 -11.65
C LYS A 181 13.18 -2.78 -11.79
N GLU A 182 13.46 -1.94 -12.77
CA GLU A 182 12.59 -0.83 -13.11
C GLU A 182 11.29 -1.33 -13.75
N TYR A 183 10.18 -0.67 -13.41
CA TYR A 183 8.92 -0.88 -14.10
C TYR A 183 9.02 -0.32 -15.54
N ASN A 184 8.46 -1.09 -16.47
CA ASN A 184 8.30 -0.71 -17.86
C ASN A 184 6.92 -1.19 -18.35
N GLN A 185 6.54 -0.81 -19.55
CA GLN A 185 5.23 -1.14 -20.13
C GLN A 185 4.91 -2.65 -20.06
N ASN A 186 5.89 -3.49 -20.38
CA ASN A 186 5.66 -4.94 -20.47
C ASN A 186 5.41 -5.58 -19.10
N ASN A 187 6.13 -5.15 -18.06
CA ASN A 187 5.94 -5.73 -16.73
C ASN A 187 4.74 -5.11 -15.98
N LEU A 188 4.31 -3.90 -16.37
CA LEU A 188 3.12 -3.27 -15.81
C LEU A 188 1.83 -3.92 -16.31
N PHE A 189 1.78 -4.42 -17.54
CA PHE A 189 0.58 -5.11 -18.06
C PHE A 189 0.15 -6.30 -17.19
N ASN A 190 1.09 -6.98 -16.55
CA ASN A 190 0.83 -8.08 -15.62
C ASN A 190 0.97 -7.68 -14.14
N ASN A 191 0.96 -6.38 -13.84
CA ASN A 191 1.02 -5.90 -12.48
C ASN A 191 -0.25 -6.29 -11.71
N PRO A 192 -0.15 -7.01 -10.56
CA PRO A 192 -1.33 -7.48 -9.83
C PRO A 192 -2.24 -6.34 -9.35
N GLN A 193 -1.69 -5.18 -8.98
CA GLN A 193 -2.47 -4.02 -8.53
C GLN A 193 -3.33 -3.48 -9.68
N LEU A 194 -2.74 -3.29 -10.87
CA LEU A 194 -3.50 -2.81 -12.02
C LEU A 194 -4.55 -3.81 -12.48
N ARG A 195 -4.25 -5.10 -12.42
CA ARG A 195 -5.23 -6.15 -12.71
C ARG A 195 -6.39 -6.15 -11.70
N MET A 196 -6.08 -5.97 -10.42
CA MET A 196 -7.11 -5.84 -9.40
C MET A 196 -7.98 -4.59 -9.62
N TYR A 197 -7.38 -3.47 -9.97
CA TYR A 197 -8.12 -2.26 -10.32
C TYR A 197 -9.01 -2.46 -11.54
N HIS A 198 -8.50 -3.11 -12.60
CA HIS A 198 -9.32 -3.45 -13.76
C HIS A 198 -10.54 -4.29 -13.38
N TYR A 199 -10.33 -5.32 -12.55
CA TYR A 199 -11.40 -6.19 -12.06
C TYR A 199 -12.44 -5.41 -11.23
N ALA A 200 -11.99 -4.51 -10.36
CA ALA A 200 -12.86 -3.66 -9.56
C ALA A 200 -13.62 -2.65 -10.43
N CYS A 201 -12.94 -1.97 -11.34
CA CYS A 201 -13.55 -0.96 -12.22
C CYS A 201 -14.64 -1.53 -13.10
N LYS A 202 -14.51 -2.76 -13.61
CA LYS A 202 -15.58 -3.41 -14.38
C LYS A 202 -16.86 -3.63 -13.57
N ARG A 203 -16.76 -3.71 -12.25
CA ARG A 203 -17.92 -3.82 -11.35
C ARG A 203 -18.47 -2.46 -10.93
N LEU A 204 -17.57 -1.51 -10.68
CA LEU A 204 -17.95 -0.16 -10.23
C LEU A 204 -18.54 0.67 -11.38
N TYR A 205 -18.02 0.48 -12.59
CA TYR A 205 -18.35 1.29 -13.78
C TYR A 205 -18.72 0.37 -14.95
N PRO A 206 -19.88 -0.31 -14.88
CA PRO A 206 -20.29 -1.29 -15.89
C PRO A 206 -20.55 -0.67 -17.27
N GLU A 207 -20.80 0.65 -17.33
CA GLU A 207 -20.96 1.43 -18.55
C GLU A 207 -19.66 1.60 -19.34
N ALA A 208 -18.50 1.54 -18.68
CA ALA A 208 -17.21 1.65 -19.35
C ALA A 208 -16.81 0.31 -19.97
N HIS A 209 -16.39 0.36 -21.24
CA HIS A 209 -15.92 -0.83 -21.97
C HIS A 209 -14.39 -0.91 -22.08
N THR A 210 -13.69 0.18 -21.78
CA THR A 210 -12.23 0.27 -21.90
C THR A 210 -11.66 1.01 -20.70
N PHE A 211 -10.60 0.45 -20.12
CA PHE A 211 -9.89 1.08 -19.04
C PHE A 211 -8.42 1.31 -19.39
N LEU A 212 -7.99 2.57 -19.29
CA LEU A 212 -6.58 2.94 -19.28
C LEU A 212 -6.10 2.95 -17.84
N MET A 213 -5.15 2.09 -17.50
CA MET A 213 -4.57 2.00 -16.17
C MET A 213 -3.21 2.68 -16.16
N THR A 214 -3.14 3.85 -15.56
CA THR A 214 -1.95 4.68 -15.50
C THR A 214 -1.32 4.63 -14.11
N ILE A 215 -0.08 4.16 -14.03
CA ILE A 215 0.77 4.39 -12.85
C ILE A 215 1.64 5.61 -13.12
N TYR A 216 1.52 6.63 -12.28
CA TYR A 216 2.29 7.84 -12.41
C TYR A 216 3.36 7.96 -11.32
N PHE A 217 4.62 7.68 -11.67
CA PHE A 217 5.78 7.88 -10.80
C PHE A 217 6.19 9.35 -10.79
N ILE A 218 5.64 10.13 -9.88
CA ILE A 218 5.78 11.59 -9.81
C ILE A 218 7.23 12.05 -9.81
N ASN A 219 8.11 11.32 -9.10
CA ASN A 219 9.49 11.74 -8.89
C ASN A 219 10.52 11.00 -9.77
N THR A 220 10.14 9.94 -10.48
CA THR A 220 11.12 9.03 -11.06
C THR A 220 10.76 8.47 -12.44
N GLY A 221 10.09 9.21 -13.26
CA GLY A 221 9.94 8.77 -14.65
C GLY A 221 8.59 8.97 -15.30
N GLY A 222 7.66 9.61 -14.63
CA GLY A 222 6.37 9.97 -15.19
C GLY A 222 5.38 8.82 -15.30
N PRO A 223 4.31 9.00 -16.08
CA PRO A 223 3.25 8.04 -16.23
C PRO A 223 3.61 6.89 -17.18
N PHE A 224 3.05 5.73 -16.87
CA PHE A 224 3.03 4.54 -17.72
C PHE A 224 1.60 4.05 -17.77
N THR A 225 1.03 4.00 -18.96
CA THR A 225 -0.35 3.59 -19.17
C THR A 225 -0.39 2.21 -19.83
N VAL A 226 -1.17 1.32 -19.27
CA VAL A 226 -1.54 0.05 -19.88
C VAL A 226 -3.03 0.06 -20.19
N HIS A 227 -3.41 -0.60 -21.25
CA HIS A 227 -4.75 -0.66 -21.75
C HIS A 227 -5.33 -2.04 -21.48
N TYR A 228 -6.49 -2.11 -20.82
CA TYR A 228 -7.24 -3.34 -20.62
C TYR A 228 -8.61 -3.25 -21.29
N GLN A 229 -8.98 -4.37 -21.89
CA GLN A 229 -10.29 -4.59 -22.52
C GLN A 229 -11.04 -5.70 -21.80
N ASP A 230 -12.31 -5.88 -22.13
CA ASP A 230 -13.12 -6.96 -21.60
C ASP A 230 -12.52 -8.34 -21.87
N SER A 231 -11.83 -8.50 -23.00
CA SER A 231 -11.09 -9.73 -23.32
C SER A 231 -9.97 -10.07 -22.33
N ASP A 232 -9.44 -9.06 -21.63
CA ASP A 232 -8.37 -9.25 -20.63
C ASP A 232 -8.89 -9.72 -19.26
N MET A 233 -10.20 -9.68 -19.04
CA MET A 233 -10.83 -10.04 -17.78
C MET A 233 -10.50 -11.48 -17.37
N LYS A 234 -10.58 -12.42 -18.32
CA LYS A 234 -10.24 -13.82 -18.06
C LYS A 234 -8.81 -13.99 -17.53
N GLN A 235 -7.85 -13.28 -18.10
CA GLN A 235 -6.47 -13.31 -17.63
C GLN A 235 -6.33 -12.65 -16.27
N THR A 236 -7.09 -11.60 -16.00
CA THR A 236 -7.13 -10.94 -14.69
C THR A 236 -7.63 -11.91 -13.62
N GLU A 237 -8.74 -12.60 -13.86
CA GLU A 237 -9.29 -13.62 -12.97
C GLU A 237 -8.30 -14.77 -12.72
N GLU A 238 -7.63 -15.24 -13.76
CA GLU A 238 -6.63 -16.31 -13.63
C GLU A 238 -5.44 -15.88 -12.72
N ILE A 239 -4.98 -14.63 -12.83
CA ILE A 239 -3.94 -14.07 -11.97
C ILE A 239 -4.42 -13.98 -10.51
N LEU A 240 -5.64 -13.48 -10.28
CA LEU A 240 -6.23 -13.37 -8.95
C LEU A 240 -6.44 -14.76 -8.33
N ARG A 241 -7.03 -15.68 -9.08
CA ARG A 241 -7.25 -17.06 -8.69
C ARG A 241 -5.95 -17.74 -8.27
N LYS A 242 -4.92 -17.69 -9.11
CA LYS A 242 -3.62 -18.27 -8.79
C LYS A 242 -3.03 -17.71 -7.49
N ARG A 243 -3.14 -16.41 -7.28
CA ARG A 243 -2.67 -15.79 -6.04
C ARG A 243 -3.47 -16.20 -4.83
N PHE A 244 -4.78 -16.32 -4.97
CA PHE A 244 -5.64 -16.78 -3.90
C PHE A 244 -5.35 -18.23 -3.54
N GLU A 245 -5.26 -19.13 -4.53
CA GLU A 245 -4.89 -20.52 -4.34
C GLU A 245 -3.52 -20.68 -3.64
N GLU A 246 -2.50 -19.91 -4.07
CA GLU A 246 -1.20 -19.86 -3.41
C GLU A 246 -1.29 -19.48 -1.92
N ILE A 247 -2.20 -18.58 -1.56
CA ILE A 247 -2.41 -18.14 -0.17
C ILE A 247 -3.20 -19.18 0.61
N ARG A 248 -4.34 -19.63 0.07
CA ARG A 248 -5.24 -20.59 0.68
C ARG A 248 -4.57 -21.94 0.98
N ASP A 249 -3.78 -22.42 0.03
CA ASP A 249 -3.18 -23.75 0.09
C ASP A 249 -1.79 -23.77 0.76
N THR A 250 -1.35 -22.64 1.34
CA THR A 250 -0.05 -22.51 1.98
C THR A 250 -0.17 -22.42 3.50
N ASP A 251 -0.06 -23.53 4.19
CA ASP A 251 -0.05 -23.57 5.67
C ASP A 251 1.20 -22.93 6.25
N GLU A 252 2.36 -23.27 5.72
CA GLU A 252 3.64 -22.71 6.11
C GLU A 252 4.41 -22.16 4.90
N PRO A 253 4.65 -20.84 4.84
CA PRO A 253 5.36 -20.25 3.71
C PRO A 253 6.80 -20.72 3.66
N GLN A 254 7.28 -21.08 2.48
CA GLN A 254 8.69 -21.36 2.25
C GLN A 254 9.49 -20.07 2.49
N ILE A 255 10.49 -20.18 3.36
CA ILE A 255 11.46 -19.11 3.59
C ILE A 255 12.67 -19.41 2.72
N LEU A 256 12.69 -18.80 1.54
CA LEU A 256 13.88 -18.88 0.68
C LEU A 256 14.98 -18.01 1.26
N PRO A 257 16.17 -18.57 1.55
CA PRO A 257 17.31 -17.78 1.98
C PRO A 257 17.68 -16.79 0.88
N ARG A 258 17.71 -15.51 1.20
CA ARG A 258 18.17 -14.48 0.26
C ARG A 258 19.68 -14.39 0.28
N ILE A 259 20.26 -14.20 -0.90
CA ILE A 259 21.71 -14.05 -1.08
C ILE A 259 22.26 -12.83 -0.30
N ARG A 260 21.42 -11.81 -0.07
CA ARG A 260 21.79 -10.59 0.66
C ARG A 260 20.75 -10.24 1.72
N PRO A 261 20.86 -10.80 2.95
CA PRO A 261 19.90 -10.54 4.03
C PRO A 261 19.83 -9.07 4.45
N LYS A 262 20.93 -8.32 4.32
CA LYS A 262 20.96 -6.89 4.61
C LYS A 262 20.03 -6.08 3.73
N ASP A 263 19.66 -6.62 2.56
CA ASP A 263 18.76 -5.97 1.62
C ASP A 263 17.29 -6.34 1.87
N CYS A 264 17.05 -7.29 2.79
CA CYS A 264 15.69 -7.60 3.23
C CYS A 264 15.25 -6.61 4.31
N TRP A 265 14.48 -5.61 3.90
CA TRP A 265 13.94 -4.62 4.81
C TRP A 265 13.11 -5.23 5.96
N LYS A 266 12.40 -6.34 5.72
CA LYS A 266 11.68 -7.09 6.77
C LYS A 266 12.60 -7.56 7.88
N CYS A 267 13.79 -8.07 7.56
CA CYS A 267 14.75 -8.46 8.58
C CYS A 267 15.28 -7.26 9.39
N ARG A 268 15.34 -6.07 8.82
CA ARG A 268 15.77 -4.86 9.53
C ARG A 268 14.68 -4.29 10.41
N THR A 269 13.45 -4.33 9.97
CA THR A 269 12.31 -3.71 10.65
C THR A 269 11.60 -4.64 11.62
N MET A 270 11.49 -5.94 11.31
CA MET A 270 10.79 -6.89 12.17
C MET A 270 11.53 -7.28 13.44
N CYS A 271 12.86 -7.26 13.43
CA CYS A 271 13.63 -7.78 14.55
C CYS A 271 14.70 -6.80 15.00
N HIS A 272 14.70 -6.44 16.27
CA HIS A 272 15.88 -5.92 16.96
C HIS A 272 16.90 -7.03 17.22
N ALA A 273 17.15 -7.86 16.22
CA ALA A 273 18.07 -8.96 16.34
C ALA A 273 19.46 -8.46 16.75
N GLY A 274 19.98 -8.97 17.81
CA GLY A 274 21.25 -8.57 18.40
C GLY A 274 21.14 -7.62 19.61
N LYS A 275 19.93 -7.10 19.93
CA LYS A 275 19.71 -6.25 21.11
C LYS A 275 18.83 -6.91 22.17
N THR A 276 18.08 -7.94 21.82
CA THR A 276 17.24 -8.68 22.74
C THR A 276 17.91 -9.99 23.13
N THR A 277 18.19 -10.14 24.41
CA THR A 277 18.48 -11.43 25.01
C THR A 277 17.17 -12.18 25.17
N PHE A 278 17.10 -13.40 24.73
CA PHE A 278 15.97 -14.29 25.03
C PHE A 278 16.06 -14.76 26.48
N GLU A 279 15.73 -13.85 27.41
CA GLU A 279 15.75 -14.17 28.85
C GLU A 279 14.91 -15.41 29.13
N GLY A 280 15.47 -16.34 29.88
CA GLY A 280 14.83 -17.60 30.22
C GLY A 280 14.85 -18.68 29.12
N THR A 281 15.62 -18.50 28.07
CA THR A 281 15.92 -19.53 27.06
C THR A 281 17.42 -19.75 26.95
N ASN A 282 17.83 -20.97 26.64
CA ASN A 282 19.23 -21.30 26.30
C ASN A 282 19.59 -20.91 24.86
N ILE A 283 18.73 -20.14 24.20
CA ILE A 283 18.93 -19.70 22.82
C ILE A 283 19.70 -18.40 22.86
N GLU A 284 20.88 -18.39 22.28
CA GLU A 284 21.66 -17.18 22.13
C GLU A 284 20.90 -16.12 21.32
N PRO A 285 21.15 -14.84 21.60
CA PRO A 285 20.62 -13.76 20.79
C PRO A 285 20.93 -14.02 19.32
N LEU A 286 19.93 -13.81 18.48
CA LEU A 286 20.06 -13.99 17.05
C LEU A 286 21.03 -12.98 16.49
N LYS A 287 22.25 -13.40 16.28
CA LYS A 287 23.25 -12.60 15.57
C LYS A 287 22.81 -12.46 14.12
N GLU A 288 23.06 -11.29 13.56
CA GLU A 288 22.89 -11.13 12.12
C GLU A 288 23.79 -12.15 11.42
N HIS A 289 23.17 -13.08 10.73
CA HIS A 289 23.88 -13.98 9.83
C HIS A 289 23.34 -13.86 8.42
N ARG A 290 24.20 -14.05 7.47
CA ARG A 290 23.82 -14.06 6.04
C ARG A 290 23.19 -15.41 5.70
N PRO A 291 22.23 -15.48 4.78
CA PRO A 291 21.75 -16.75 4.26
C PRO A 291 22.93 -17.61 3.80
N GLY A 292 22.90 -18.88 4.16
CA GLY A 292 23.99 -19.80 3.88
C GLY A 292 25.18 -19.72 4.85
N GLN A 293 25.24 -18.69 5.70
CA GLN A 293 26.25 -18.60 6.75
C GLN A 293 25.84 -19.48 7.93
N ARG A 294 26.68 -20.42 8.30
CA ARG A 294 26.46 -21.26 9.50
C ARG A 294 26.57 -20.42 10.77
N THR A 295 25.68 -20.67 11.72
CA THR A 295 25.85 -20.20 13.08
C THR A 295 27.10 -20.84 13.68
N LYS A 296 27.54 -20.36 14.83
CA LYS A 296 28.65 -21.02 15.59
C LYS A 296 28.36 -22.49 15.93
N TYR A 297 27.09 -22.90 15.85
CA TYR A 297 26.65 -24.29 16.08
C TYR A 297 26.46 -25.07 14.77
N GLY A 298 26.82 -24.52 13.62
CA GLY A 298 26.68 -25.17 12.34
C GLY A 298 25.30 -25.09 11.70
N GLU A 299 24.35 -24.41 12.34
CA GLU A 299 22.99 -24.22 11.81
C GLU A 299 22.90 -22.96 10.96
N THR A 300 22.06 -23.05 9.94
CA THR A 300 21.80 -21.94 9.02
C THR A 300 20.35 -21.52 9.18
N MET A 301 20.08 -20.49 9.96
CA MET A 301 18.74 -19.95 10.13
C MET A 301 18.68 -18.51 9.66
N SER A 302 17.65 -18.17 8.89
CA SER A 302 17.30 -16.77 8.63
C SER A 302 16.58 -16.16 9.84
N LYS A 303 16.57 -14.84 9.96
CA LYS A 303 15.80 -14.16 11.03
C LYS A 303 14.32 -14.54 11.01
N CYS A 304 13.75 -14.71 9.84
CA CYS A 304 12.37 -15.15 9.70
C CYS A 304 12.12 -16.55 10.27
N GLU A 305 13.01 -17.50 10.02
CA GLU A 305 12.92 -18.86 10.59
C GLU A 305 13.08 -18.81 12.11
N GLN A 306 13.98 -17.99 12.59
CA GLN A 306 14.20 -17.81 14.02
C GLN A 306 12.95 -17.22 14.70
N VAL A 307 12.32 -16.19 14.11
CA VAL A 307 11.06 -15.65 14.63
C VAL A 307 9.97 -16.72 14.65
N ARG A 308 9.82 -17.51 13.59
CA ARG A 308 8.85 -18.61 13.56
C ARG A 308 9.12 -19.64 14.64
N TYR A 309 10.36 -20.03 14.80
CA TYR A 309 10.77 -20.97 15.84
C TYR A 309 10.42 -20.44 17.23
N MET A 310 10.72 -19.15 17.50
CA MET A 310 10.40 -18.52 18.77
C MET A 310 8.88 -18.39 18.98
N ILE A 311 8.09 -18.11 17.95
CA ILE A 311 6.63 -18.09 18.05
C ILE A 311 6.11 -19.48 18.46
N LYS A 312 6.59 -20.55 17.84
CA LYS A 312 6.22 -21.93 18.21
C LYS A 312 6.62 -22.26 19.66
N LEU A 313 7.76 -21.77 20.11
CA LEU A 313 8.29 -22.07 21.44
C LEU A 313 7.66 -21.25 22.56
N LYS A 314 7.42 -19.95 22.36
CA LYS A 314 7.03 -18.98 23.38
C LYS A 314 5.69 -18.32 23.14
N GLY A 315 5.11 -18.49 21.97
CA GLY A 315 3.91 -17.78 21.54
C GLY A 315 4.19 -16.39 20.97
N ILE A 316 3.20 -15.89 20.21
CA ILE A 316 3.33 -14.63 19.46
C ILE A 316 3.46 -13.40 20.38
N ASP A 317 2.72 -13.37 21.47
CA ASP A 317 2.73 -12.24 22.40
C ASP A 317 4.10 -12.05 23.06
N TRP A 318 4.72 -13.18 23.43
CA TRP A 318 6.06 -13.15 23.99
C TRP A 318 7.08 -12.64 22.96
N VAL A 319 7.02 -13.12 21.70
CA VAL A 319 7.91 -12.69 20.63
C VAL A 319 7.71 -11.20 20.31
N THR A 320 6.47 -10.74 20.26
CA THR A 320 6.17 -9.33 20.02
C THR A 320 6.78 -8.45 21.10
N LYS A 321 6.61 -8.82 22.36
CA LYS A 321 7.10 -8.05 23.50
C LYS A 321 8.61 -8.01 23.61
N HIS A 322 9.29 -9.15 23.35
CA HIS A 322 10.70 -9.31 23.68
C HIS A 322 11.64 -9.32 22.47
N TYR A 323 11.11 -9.57 21.29
CA TYR A 323 11.92 -9.79 20.09
C TYR A 323 11.68 -8.76 18.98
N MET A 324 10.49 -8.18 18.91
CA MET A 324 10.16 -7.21 17.88
C MET A 324 10.63 -5.80 18.24
N ALA A 325 10.82 -4.98 17.22
CA ALA A 325 11.17 -3.58 17.42
C ALA A 325 10.05 -2.83 18.17
N PRO A 326 10.37 -1.82 19.00
CA PRO A 326 9.36 -0.95 19.57
C PRO A 326 8.43 -0.37 18.51
N GLY A 327 7.13 -0.33 18.80
CA GLY A 327 6.11 0.13 17.89
C GLY A 327 5.51 -0.94 16.98
N TYR A 328 6.01 -2.18 17.03
CA TYR A 328 5.31 -3.31 16.42
C TYR A 328 4.12 -3.71 17.29
N THR A 329 2.96 -3.81 16.65
CA THR A 329 1.74 -4.30 17.29
C THR A 329 1.25 -5.55 16.58
N VAL A 330 0.59 -6.44 17.32
CA VAL A 330 -0.12 -7.57 16.73
C VAL A 330 -1.46 -7.03 16.27
N GLY A 331 -1.69 -6.99 14.97
CA GLY A 331 -2.98 -6.63 14.39
C GLY A 331 -4.02 -7.71 14.68
N LYS A 332 -5.27 -7.30 14.91
CA LYS A 332 -6.38 -8.25 14.94
C LYS A 332 -6.63 -8.80 13.53
N TYR A 333 -6.94 -10.08 13.43
CA TYR A 333 -7.37 -10.69 12.17
C TYR A 333 -8.56 -9.91 11.59
N GLY A 334 -8.54 -9.65 10.28
CA GLY A 334 -9.66 -9.07 9.56
C GLY A 334 -9.84 -7.55 9.67
N SER A 335 -9.06 -6.84 10.47
CA SER A 335 -9.09 -5.38 10.42
C SER A 335 -8.22 -4.88 9.26
N GLY A 336 -8.78 -4.86 8.05
CA GLY A 336 -8.27 -4.00 7.00
C GLY A 336 -8.25 -2.57 7.53
N GLY A 337 -7.08 -1.91 7.46
CA GLY A 337 -6.87 -0.46 7.59
C GLY A 337 -7.72 0.39 8.54
N GLY A 338 -8.38 -0.20 9.53
CA GLY A 338 -9.12 0.54 10.53
C GLY A 338 -8.17 1.12 11.57
N LYS A 339 -8.26 2.41 11.79
CA LYS A 339 -7.68 3.11 12.95
C LYS A 339 -7.88 2.24 14.20
N VAL A 340 -6.83 1.95 14.92
CA VAL A 340 -6.96 1.44 16.28
C VAL A 340 -7.61 2.57 17.07
N GLN A 341 -8.90 2.47 17.30
CA GLN A 341 -9.53 3.21 18.39
C GLN A 341 -9.12 2.54 19.69
N ASP A 342 -8.54 3.34 20.60
CA ASP A 342 -8.19 2.98 21.96
C ASP A 342 -9.37 2.36 22.75
#